data_a2f5476aa54c65f403b1bd39de098e7f
#
_entry.id   a2f5476aa54c65f403b1bd39de098e7f
#
_cell.length_a   1.000
_cell.length_b   1.000
_cell.length_c   1.000
_cell.angle_alpha   90.00
_cell.angle_beta   90.00
_cell.angle_gamma   90.00
#
_symmetry.space_group_name_H-M   'P 1'
#
loop_
_entity.id
_entity.type
_entity.pdbx_description
1 polymer ?
#
loop_
_entity_poly.entity_id
_entity_poly.type
_entity_poly.pdbx_seq_one_letter_code
_entity_poly.pdbx_strand_id
1 'polypeptide(L)'
;MINFLNMKYFLVVAEARSFSAAAKQLYISQQTLSAHIAQIEEEIGTQLFERTRPLTLTPAGERFHRGATEMLFLNAQMERELQDIVDPMRNSFRLGISHAYARALL
;
A
#
# COMPACT_ATOMS: atom_id res chain seq x y z
N MET A 1 -16.13 0.78 4.18
CA MET A 1 -15.20 -0.25 4.60
C MET A 1 -13.78 0.07 4.14
N ILE A 2 -12.82 -0.25 4.98
CA ILE A 2 -11.42 -0.05 4.62
C ILE A 2 -11.06 -0.98 3.47
N ASN A 3 -10.37 -0.45 2.47
CA ASN A 3 -10.00 -1.24 1.30
C ASN A 3 -8.54 -0.95 0.95
N PHE A 4 -8.04 -1.70 -0.04
CA PHE A 4 -6.62 -1.57 -0.41
C PHE A 4 -6.29 -0.19 -0.95
N LEU A 5 -7.20 0.42 -1.68
CA LEU A 5 -6.95 1.75 -2.22
C LEU A 5 -6.77 2.76 -1.07
N ASN A 6 -7.66 2.70 -0.09
CA ASN A 6 -7.56 3.60 1.06
C ASN A 6 -6.28 3.35 1.85
N MET A 7 -5.87 2.08 1.97
CA MET A 7 -4.60 1.77 2.63
C MET A 7 -3.41 2.34 1.89
N LYS A 8 -3.42 2.23 0.56
CA LYS A 8 -2.33 2.81 -0.25
C LYS A 8 -2.27 4.32 -0.07
N TYR A 9 -3.43 4.96 -0.14
CA TYR A 9 -3.48 6.41 0.05
C TYR A 9 -2.95 6.80 1.43
N PHE A 10 -3.36 6.06 2.45
CA PHE A 10 -2.89 6.33 3.79
C PHE A 10 -1.37 6.22 3.87
N LEU A 11 -0.80 5.18 3.29
CA LEU A 11 0.64 4.97 3.36
C LEU A 11 1.41 6.08 2.64
N VAL A 12 0.89 6.56 1.52
CA VAL A 12 1.54 7.65 0.80
C VAL A 12 1.51 8.93 1.64
N VAL A 13 0.38 9.21 2.30
CA VAL A 13 0.29 10.39 3.16
C VAL A 13 1.27 10.26 4.33
N ALA A 14 1.34 9.08 4.93
CA ALA A 14 2.23 8.86 6.07
C ALA A 14 3.69 9.07 5.66
N GLU A 15 4.06 8.61 4.48
CA GLU A 15 5.42 8.75 4.00
C GLU A 15 5.75 10.20 3.67
N ALA A 16 4.83 10.87 2.98
CA ALA A 16 5.04 12.25 2.55
C ALA A 16 4.92 13.25 3.70
N ARG A 17 4.20 12.89 4.75
CA ARG A 17 3.94 13.76 5.91
C ARG A 17 3.26 15.05 5.51
N SER A 18 2.50 15.01 4.43
CA SER A 18 1.83 16.19 3.90
C SER A 18 0.74 15.72 2.95
N PHE A 19 -0.48 16.21 3.18
CA PHE A 19 -1.58 15.88 2.28
C PHE A 19 -1.34 16.43 0.88
N SER A 20 -0.81 17.65 0.79
CA SER A 20 -0.62 18.23 -0.54
C SER A 20 0.48 17.51 -1.31
N ALA A 21 1.57 17.14 -0.65
CA ALA A 21 2.63 16.40 -1.32
C ALA A 21 2.16 15.03 -1.74
N ALA A 22 1.42 14.35 -0.88
CA ALA A 22 0.90 13.03 -1.19
C ALA A 22 -0.07 13.08 -2.37
N ALA A 23 -0.94 14.08 -2.39
CA ALA A 23 -1.89 14.22 -3.49
C ALA A 23 -1.18 14.39 -4.82
N LYS A 24 -0.09 15.13 -4.84
CA LYS A 24 0.70 15.28 -6.05
C LYS A 24 1.29 13.96 -6.50
N GLN A 25 1.82 13.17 -5.56
CA GLN A 25 2.38 11.87 -5.91
C GLN A 25 1.31 10.93 -6.46
N LEU A 26 0.09 11.06 -5.97
CA LEU A 26 -1.00 10.17 -6.36
C LEU A 26 -1.80 10.69 -7.56
N TYR A 27 -1.49 11.89 -8.03
CA TYR A 27 -2.18 12.52 -9.17
C TYR A 27 -3.67 12.67 -8.90
N ILE A 28 -4.02 13.04 -7.68
CA ILE A 28 -5.39 13.34 -7.31
C ILE A 28 -5.43 14.66 -6.57
N SER A 29 -6.63 15.20 -6.39
CA SER A 29 -6.77 16.45 -5.66
C SER A 29 -6.57 16.20 -4.17
N GLN A 30 -6.12 17.24 -3.47
CA GLN A 30 -5.96 17.13 -2.04
C GLN A 30 -7.30 16.88 -1.35
N GLN A 31 -8.37 17.47 -1.89
CA GLN A 31 -9.70 17.26 -1.32
C GLN A 31 -10.12 15.80 -1.42
N THR A 32 -9.87 15.18 -2.56
CA THR A 32 -10.20 13.76 -2.74
C THR A 32 -9.41 12.92 -1.75
N LEU A 33 -8.12 13.19 -1.63
CA LEU A 33 -7.27 12.42 -0.72
C LEU A 33 -7.74 12.58 0.72
N SER A 34 -8.03 13.81 1.13
CA SER A 34 -8.49 14.07 2.48
C SER A 34 -9.80 13.34 2.76
N ALA A 35 -10.68 13.26 1.77
CA ALA A 35 -11.94 12.56 1.94
C ALA A 35 -11.72 11.06 2.15
N HIS A 36 -10.78 10.46 1.43
CA HIS A 36 -10.46 9.05 1.63
C HIS A 36 -9.93 8.78 3.04
N ILE A 37 -9.05 9.65 3.51
CA ILE A 37 -8.49 9.48 4.85
C ILE A 37 -9.56 9.69 5.90
N ALA A 38 -10.40 10.71 5.73
CA ALA A 38 -11.48 10.97 6.68
C ALA A 38 -12.43 9.79 6.76
N GLN A 39 -12.68 9.12 5.64
CA GLN A 39 -13.56 7.96 5.62
C GLN A 39 -12.98 6.82 6.47
N ILE A 40 -11.68 6.58 6.35
CA ILE A 40 -11.04 5.55 7.18
C ILE A 40 -11.16 5.92 8.65
N GLU A 41 -10.86 7.18 8.97
CA GLU A 41 -10.91 7.62 10.36
C GLU A 41 -12.31 7.51 10.93
N GLU A 42 -13.31 7.81 10.12
CA GLU A 42 -14.68 7.71 10.56
C GLU A 42 -15.06 6.25 10.84
N GLU A 43 -14.67 5.34 9.97
CA GLU A 43 -15.00 3.93 10.17
C GLU A 43 -14.32 3.35 11.38
N ILE A 44 -13.09 3.78 11.66
CA ILE A 44 -12.37 3.28 12.82
C ILE A 44 -12.85 3.96 14.10
N GLY A 45 -13.25 5.22 13.99
CA GLY A 45 -13.73 5.98 15.13
C GLY A 45 -12.66 6.81 15.81
N THR A 46 -11.53 7.01 15.19
CA THR A 46 -10.46 7.84 15.74
C THR A 46 -9.60 8.37 14.63
N GLN A 47 -8.82 9.38 14.94
CA GLN A 47 -7.90 9.96 13.97
C GLN A 47 -6.67 9.09 13.82
N LEU A 48 -6.15 9.04 12.62
CA LEU A 48 -4.91 8.33 12.32
C LEU A 48 -3.72 9.27 12.24
N PHE A 49 -3.98 10.56 12.00
CA PHE A 49 -2.94 11.57 11.88
C PHE A 49 -3.13 12.66 12.90
N GLU A 50 -2.02 13.12 13.50
CA GLU A 50 -1.98 14.40 14.19
C GLU A 50 -1.84 15.47 13.14
N ARG A 51 -2.68 16.51 13.23
CA ARG A 51 -2.68 17.56 12.20
C ARG A 51 -1.59 18.61 12.52
N THR A 52 -0.38 18.14 12.66
CA THR A 52 0.79 18.98 12.89
C THR A 52 1.55 19.16 11.59
N ARG A 53 2.62 19.92 11.62
CA ARG A 53 3.47 20.16 10.46
C ARG A 53 4.89 19.88 10.83
N PRO A 54 5.47 18.81 10.29
CA PRO A 54 4.86 17.84 9.38
C PRO A 54 3.86 16.95 10.11
N LEU A 55 3.04 16.25 9.33
CA LEU A 55 2.08 15.30 9.90
C LEU A 55 2.80 14.19 10.63
N THR A 56 2.21 13.77 11.74
CA THR A 56 2.69 12.58 12.45
C THR A 56 1.50 11.65 12.67
N LEU A 57 1.81 10.41 13.01
CA LEU A 57 0.77 9.40 13.23
C LEU A 57 0.33 9.41 14.69
N THR A 58 -0.97 9.19 14.90
CA THR A 58 -1.46 8.87 16.23
C THR A 58 -1.08 7.42 16.54
N PRO A 59 -1.26 6.98 17.81
CA PRO A 59 -1.06 5.55 18.10
C PRO A 59 -1.90 4.64 17.22
N ALA A 60 -3.16 5.04 16.94
CA ALA A 60 -4.00 4.27 16.03
C ALA A 60 -3.42 4.28 14.62
N GLY A 61 -2.88 5.43 14.19
CA GLY A 61 -2.25 5.53 12.89
C GLY A 61 -1.03 4.65 12.77
N GLU A 62 -0.24 4.54 13.84
CA GLU A 62 0.93 3.67 13.81
C GLU A 62 0.53 2.21 13.68
N ARG A 63 -0.51 1.81 14.38
CA ARG A 63 -1.00 0.44 14.27
C ARG A 63 -1.56 0.17 12.89
N PHE A 64 -2.32 1.12 12.36
CA PHE A 64 -2.89 1.00 11.03
C PHE A 64 -1.79 0.91 9.98
N HIS A 65 -0.74 1.70 10.17
CA HIS A 65 0.41 1.69 9.25
C HIS A 65 1.03 0.30 9.15
N ARG A 66 1.25 -0.34 10.31
CA ARG A 66 1.83 -1.68 10.29
C ARG A 66 0.93 -2.67 9.57
N GLY A 67 -0.37 -2.64 9.88
CA GLY A 67 -1.30 -3.57 9.26
C GLY A 67 -1.43 -3.36 7.76
N ALA A 68 -1.53 -2.11 7.35
CA ALA A 68 -1.66 -1.80 5.93
C ALA A 68 -0.42 -2.21 5.16
N THR A 69 0.75 -1.96 5.74
CA THR A 69 2.00 -2.35 5.10
C THR A 69 2.04 -3.87 4.90
N GLU A 70 1.68 -4.62 5.94
CA GLU A 70 1.70 -6.07 5.86
C GLU A 70 0.69 -6.60 4.85
N MET A 71 -0.51 -6.04 4.86
CA MET A 71 -1.55 -6.50 3.94
C MET A 71 -1.19 -6.24 2.49
N LEU A 72 -0.65 -5.07 2.20
CA LEU A 72 -0.26 -4.76 0.83
C LEU A 72 0.93 -5.59 0.40
N PHE A 73 1.85 -5.86 1.31
CA PHE A 73 2.99 -6.73 1.02
C PHE A 73 2.52 -8.13 0.65
N LEU A 74 1.60 -8.70 1.47
CA LEU A 74 1.07 -10.02 1.20
C LEU A 74 0.29 -10.07 -0.10
N ASN A 75 -0.48 -9.02 -0.36
CA ASN A 75 -1.22 -8.95 -1.62
C ASN A 75 -0.29 -8.97 -2.81
N ALA A 76 0.78 -8.17 -2.75
CA ALA A 76 1.74 -8.11 -3.86
C ALA A 76 2.44 -9.46 -4.04
N GLN A 77 2.77 -10.11 -2.92
CA GLN A 77 3.41 -11.42 -2.98
C GLN A 77 2.51 -12.46 -3.62
N MET A 78 1.23 -12.46 -3.22
CA MET A 78 0.27 -13.38 -3.80
C MET A 78 0.12 -13.16 -5.29
N GLU A 79 0.05 -11.88 -5.70
CA GLU A 79 -0.10 -11.58 -7.11
C GLU A 79 1.10 -12.06 -7.92
N ARG A 80 2.30 -11.90 -7.38
CA ARG A 80 3.51 -12.39 -8.06
C ARG A 80 3.49 -13.91 -8.18
N GLU A 81 3.10 -14.59 -7.10
CA GLU A 81 3.05 -16.05 -7.11
C GLU A 81 2.01 -16.56 -8.09
N LEU A 82 0.85 -15.92 -8.14
CA LEU A 82 -0.17 -16.28 -9.10
C LEU A 82 0.30 -16.05 -10.52
N GLN A 83 0.99 -14.94 -10.75
CA GLN A 83 1.52 -14.65 -12.07
C GLN A 83 2.54 -15.69 -12.51
N ASP A 84 3.35 -16.15 -11.58
CA ASP A 84 4.33 -17.20 -11.88
C ASP A 84 3.65 -18.51 -12.27
N ILE A 85 2.53 -18.83 -11.63
CA ILE A 85 1.76 -20.03 -11.97
C ILE A 85 1.13 -19.89 -13.35
N VAL A 86 0.57 -18.73 -13.63
CA VAL A 86 -0.09 -18.47 -14.92
C VAL A 86 0.91 -18.43 -16.05
N ASP A 87 2.10 -17.91 -15.81
CA ASP A 87 3.11 -17.72 -16.84
C ASP A 87 4.47 -18.19 -16.34
N PRO A 88 4.68 -19.52 -16.24
CA PRO A 88 5.97 -20.03 -15.76
C PRO A 88 7.14 -19.64 -16.68
N MET A 89 6.90 -19.50 -17.95
CA MET A 89 7.94 -19.13 -18.90
C MET A 89 8.46 -17.73 -18.59
N ARG A 90 7.55 -16.80 -18.29
CA ARG A 90 7.95 -15.46 -17.94
C ARG A 90 8.73 -15.44 -16.63
N ASN A 91 8.32 -16.26 -15.67
CA ASN A 91 9.04 -16.36 -14.42
C ASN A 91 10.45 -16.87 -14.63
N SER A 92 10.61 -17.95 -15.42
CA SER A 92 11.92 -18.47 -15.76
C SER A 92 12.80 -17.41 -16.38
N PHE A 93 12.21 -16.65 -17.26
CA PHE A 93 12.93 -15.61 -17.97
C PHE A 93 13.42 -14.54 -17.02
N ARG A 94 12.57 -14.15 -16.10
CA ARG A 94 12.94 -13.10 -15.14
C ARG A 94 14.07 -13.54 -14.23
N LEU A 95 14.09 -14.82 -13.88
CA LEU A 95 15.15 -15.35 -13.06
C LEU A 95 16.45 -15.50 -13.81
N GLY A 96 16.35 -15.28 -15.12
CA GLY A 96 17.55 -15.40 -15.91
C GLY A 96 17.92 -16.80 -16.16
N ILE A 97 17.45 -17.38 -16.06
CA ILE A 97 17.63 -18.46 -16.15
C ILE A 97 18.22 -19.29 -15.74
N SER A 98 18.37 -19.49 -15.61
CA SER A 98 18.92 -20.22 -15.11
C SER A 98 18.42 -20.96 -14.30
N HIS A 99 17.95 -21.33 -14.23
CA HIS A 99 17.35 -21.83 -13.41
C HIS A 99 16.36 -22.26 -13.66
N ALA A 100 16.29 -22.37 -14.45
CA ALA A 100 15.46 -22.61 -14.59
C ALA A 100 14.96 -23.50 -14.28
N TYR A 101 14.89 -23.85 -14.36
CA TYR A 101 14.15 -24.32 -13.87
C TYR A 101 14.02 -24.84 -13.21
N ALA A 102 14.62 -24.66 -13.27
CA ALA A 102 14.44 -25.08 -12.49
C ALA A 102 13.48 -25.01 -11.82
N ARG A 103 13.05 -24.78 -11.76
CA ARG A 103 12.15 -24.65 -11.10
C ARG A 103 11.09 -24.71 -11.53
N ALA A 104 11.20 -24.66 -12.28
CA ALA A 104 10.16 -24.57 -12.56
C ALA A 104 9.58 -25.67 -12.23
N LEU A 105 9.93 -25.98 -12.04
CA LEU A 105 9.40 -26.69 -11.69
C LEU A 105 9.13 -26.88 -10.65
N LEU A 106 9.19 -26.34 -10.27
CA LEU A 106 8.78 -26.37 -9.32
C LEU A 106 8.28 -26.05 -8.87
#